data_cb257214726bddc1345652a12ad32612
#
_entry.id   cb257214726bddc1345652a12ad32612
#
_cell.length_a   1.000
_cell.length_b   1.000
_cell.length_c   1.000
_cell.angle_alpha   90.00
_cell.angle_beta   90.00
_cell.angle_gamma   90.00
#
_symmetry.space_group_name_H-M   'P 1'
#
loop_
_entity.id
_entity.type
_entity.pdbx_description
1 polymer ?
#
loop_
_entity_poly.entity_id
_entity_poly.type
_entity_poly.pdbx_seq_one_letter_code
_entity_poly.pdbx_strand_id
1 'polypeptide(L)'
;MRKTAILVLITSALFWVASAQTLQSFKKHLASPVKIDSLTTNNATVQIVEHDDAATLTARASLKNQSAVNGYRIMIFMSNSHSARTDALAARDTLAVKMPNQPTYITYENPYFKVTAGNCTTQEEALILLEKIKRSFPKAFIMRENIPLDELTR
;
A
#
# COMPACT_ATOMS: atom_id res chain seq x y z
N MET A 1 11.78 39.01 25.96
CA MET A 1 11.07 38.35 24.84
C MET A 1 11.92 37.31 24.11
N ARG A 2 13.21 37.49 23.80
CA ARG A 2 14.03 36.46 23.11
C ARG A 2 14.32 35.22 23.94
N LYS A 3 14.43 35.29 25.27
CA LYS A 3 14.71 34.15 26.17
C LYS A 3 13.48 33.26 26.37
N THR A 4 12.28 33.82 26.38
CA THR A 4 11.01 33.06 26.50
C THR A 4 10.66 32.31 25.23
N ALA A 5 10.98 32.85 24.05
CA ALA A 5 10.78 32.20 22.77
C ALA A 5 11.67 30.95 22.60
N ILE A 6 12.91 30.99 23.11
CA ILE A 6 13.85 29.85 23.07
C ILE A 6 13.37 28.73 24.00
N LEU A 7 12.81 29.06 25.16
CA LEU A 7 12.32 28.06 26.11
C LEU A 7 11.09 27.30 25.56
N VAL A 8 10.18 28.01 24.85
CA VAL A 8 9.01 27.39 24.19
C VAL A 8 9.44 26.48 23.04
N LEU A 9 10.49 26.84 22.30
CA LEU A 9 11.02 26.03 21.19
C LEU A 9 11.66 24.72 21.69
N ILE A 10 12.35 24.77 22.85
CA ILE A 10 12.96 23.57 23.46
C ILE A 10 11.88 22.62 24.02
N THR A 11 10.82 23.16 24.61
CA THR A 11 9.70 22.32 25.14
C THR A 11 8.90 21.67 24.02
N SER A 12 8.73 22.31 22.86
CA SER A 12 8.03 21.71 21.73
C SER A 12 8.81 20.57 21.05
N ALA A 13 10.14 20.60 21.09
CA ALA A 13 10.99 19.56 20.53
C ALA A 13 10.98 18.25 21.34
N LEU A 14 10.62 18.29 22.63
CA LEU A 14 10.59 17.12 23.50
C LEU A 14 9.33 16.24 23.34
N PHE A 15 8.29 16.73 22.67
CA PHE A 15 7.03 15.98 22.47
C PHE A 15 7.02 15.07 21.23
N TRP A 16 8.07 15.06 20.40
CA TRP A 16 8.09 14.31 19.13
C TRP A 16 8.83 12.97 19.16
N VAL A 17 9.19 12.47 20.33
CA VAL A 17 9.72 11.10 20.42
C VAL A 17 8.56 10.13 20.68
N ALA A 18 7.67 9.98 19.72
CA ALA A 18 6.80 8.82 19.65
C ALA A 18 7.68 7.62 19.24
N SER A 19 8.22 6.91 20.22
CA SER A 19 8.98 5.69 19.99
C SER A 19 8.01 4.64 19.40
N ALA A 20 8.06 4.43 18.10
CA ALA A 20 7.47 3.26 17.48
C ALA A 20 8.16 2.03 18.11
N GLN A 21 7.49 1.37 19.04
CA GLN A 21 8.00 0.14 19.64
C GLN A 21 8.11 -0.92 18.55
N THR A 22 9.32 -1.33 18.26
CA THR A 22 9.54 -2.42 17.31
C THR A 22 8.99 -3.72 17.88
N LEU A 23 8.54 -4.64 17.03
CA LEU A 23 8.07 -5.97 17.46
C LEU A 23 9.09 -6.69 18.34
N GLN A 24 10.36 -6.46 18.09
CA GLN A 24 11.47 -7.01 18.92
C GLN A 24 11.50 -6.42 20.33
N SER A 25 11.28 -5.11 20.49
CA SER A 25 11.23 -4.48 21.82
C SER A 25 10.01 -4.95 22.60
N PHE A 26 8.89 -5.17 21.94
CA PHE A 26 7.69 -5.74 22.55
C PHE A 26 7.90 -7.19 23.02
N LYS A 27 8.51 -8.05 22.18
CA LYS A 27 8.87 -9.42 22.56
C LYS A 27 9.84 -9.45 23.73
N LYS A 28 10.84 -8.57 23.78
CA LYS A 28 11.77 -8.44 24.90
C LYS A 28 11.06 -7.98 26.16
N HIS A 29 10.06 -7.12 26.05
CA HIS A 29 9.27 -6.67 27.20
C HIS A 29 8.40 -7.80 27.76
N LEU A 30 7.79 -8.63 26.91
CA LEU A 30 7.03 -9.81 27.34
C LEU A 30 7.91 -10.90 27.97
N ALA A 31 9.13 -11.04 27.52
CA ALA A 31 10.09 -12.01 28.07
C ALA A 31 10.75 -11.55 29.38
N SER A 32 10.61 -10.26 29.74
CA SER A 32 11.17 -9.77 31.00
C SER A 32 10.29 -10.21 32.19
N PRO A 33 10.89 -10.72 33.28
CA PRO A 33 10.14 -11.17 34.45
C PRO A 33 9.42 -10.00 35.11
N VAL A 34 8.10 -10.10 35.26
CA VAL A 34 7.29 -9.14 36.02
C VAL A 34 7.42 -9.50 37.51
N LYS A 35 7.99 -8.62 38.32
CA LYS A 35 7.96 -8.73 39.78
C LYS A 35 6.56 -8.38 40.23
N ILE A 36 5.78 -9.39 40.55
CA ILE A 36 4.52 -9.23 41.28
C ILE A 36 4.84 -9.35 42.73
N ASP A 37 4.55 -8.27 43.48
CA ASP A 37 4.67 -8.00 44.90
C ASP A 37 5.27 -9.12 45.80
N SER A 38 5.89 -8.70 46.88
CA SER A 38 6.83 -9.42 47.77
C SER A 38 6.36 -10.70 48.47
N LEU A 39 5.20 -11.27 48.10
CA LEU A 39 4.65 -12.46 48.78
C LEU A 39 4.52 -13.73 47.92
N THR A 40 4.81 -13.68 46.64
CA THR A 40 4.79 -14.88 45.77
C THR A 40 6.07 -15.00 44.97
N THR A 41 6.83 -16.06 45.21
CA THR A 41 8.13 -16.37 44.60
C THR A 41 8.01 -16.90 43.16
N ASN A 42 6.90 -16.69 42.47
CA ASN A 42 6.69 -17.18 41.14
C ASN A 42 6.95 -16.07 40.11
N ASN A 43 8.17 -16.02 39.56
CA ASN A 43 8.50 -15.21 38.42
C ASN A 43 7.85 -15.81 37.17
N ALA A 44 6.72 -15.26 36.74
CA ALA A 44 6.12 -15.64 35.47
C ALA A 44 6.96 -15.07 34.33
N THR A 45 7.50 -15.93 33.51
CA THR A 45 8.27 -15.55 32.30
C THR A 45 7.57 -16.13 31.10
N VAL A 46 7.31 -15.30 30.08
CA VAL A 46 6.77 -15.75 28.81
C VAL A 46 7.92 -16.09 27.89
N GLN A 47 8.07 -17.36 27.53
CA GLN A 47 9.05 -17.80 26.55
C GLN A 47 8.38 -17.82 25.17
N ILE A 48 8.82 -16.94 24.28
CA ILE A 48 8.37 -16.91 22.87
C ILE A 48 9.33 -17.77 22.07
N VAL A 49 8.87 -18.93 21.63
CA VAL A 49 9.61 -19.83 20.73
C VAL A 49 9.07 -19.61 19.31
N GLU A 50 9.89 -19.05 18.45
CA GLU A 50 9.61 -18.93 17.02
C GLU A 50 10.45 -19.95 16.26
N HIS A 51 9.85 -20.64 15.30
CA HIS A 51 10.62 -21.42 14.34
C HIS A 51 11.30 -20.47 13.36
N ASP A 52 12.58 -20.65 13.10
CA ASP A 52 13.38 -19.76 12.25
C ASP A 52 12.75 -19.51 10.87
N ASP A 53 12.08 -20.53 10.31
CA ASP A 53 11.36 -20.42 9.06
C ASP A 53 10.15 -19.46 9.13
N ALA A 54 9.41 -19.45 10.25
CA ALA A 54 8.26 -18.57 10.44
C ALA A 54 8.69 -17.10 10.55
N ALA A 55 9.78 -16.81 11.26
CA ALA A 55 10.30 -15.45 11.38
C ALA A 55 10.78 -14.91 10.03
N THR A 56 11.46 -15.74 9.24
CA THR A 56 11.93 -15.35 7.89
C THR A 56 10.75 -15.16 6.91
N LEU A 57 9.74 -16.02 6.97
CA LEU A 57 8.55 -15.91 6.12
C LEU A 57 7.72 -14.67 6.45
N THR A 58 7.54 -14.36 7.74
CA THR A 58 6.81 -13.15 8.16
C THR A 58 7.56 -11.88 7.78
N ALA A 59 8.90 -11.86 7.91
CA ALA A 59 9.72 -10.74 7.47
C ALA A 59 9.63 -10.52 5.95
N ARG A 60 9.70 -11.59 5.14
CA ARG A 60 9.55 -11.52 3.68
C ARG A 60 8.15 -11.11 3.27
N ALA A 61 7.10 -11.63 3.93
CA ALA A 61 5.72 -11.23 3.68
C ALA A 61 5.48 -9.76 4.02
N SER A 62 6.06 -9.27 5.12
CA SER A 62 5.99 -7.87 5.51
C SER A 62 6.64 -6.95 4.47
N LEU A 63 7.84 -7.29 3.99
CA LEU A 63 8.53 -6.50 2.94
C LEU A 63 7.73 -6.49 1.64
N LYS A 64 7.13 -7.61 1.24
CA LYS A 64 6.28 -7.69 0.05
C LYS A 64 5.01 -6.87 0.18
N ASN A 65 4.37 -6.87 1.35
CA ASN A 65 3.16 -6.09 1.60
C ASN A 65 3.43 -4.57 1.72
N GLN A 66 4.68 -4.16 2.01
CA GLN A 66 5.08 -2.75 2.03
C GLN A 66 5.33 -2.17 0.63
N SER A 67 5.43 -3.01 -0.40
CA SER A 67 5.74 -2.57 -1.76
C SER A 67 4.51 -2.25 -2.61
N ALA A 68 3.32 -2.63 -2.18
CA ALA A 68 2.08 -2.42 -2.93
C ALA A 68 0.89 -2.19 -1.99
N VAL A 69 -0.10 -1.45 -2.47
CA VAL A 69 -1.36 -1.17 -1.79
C VAL A 69 -2.52 -1.76 -2.60
N ASN A 70 -3.49 -2.35 -1.90
CA ASN A 70 -4.74 -2.72 -2.53
C ASN A 70 -5.48 -1.46 -2.98
N GLY A 71 -5.62 -1.28 -4.28
CA GLY A 71 -6.28 -0.14 -4.88
C GLY A 71 -7.27 -0.54 -5.96
N TYR A 72 -7.63 0.45 -6.78
CA TYR A 72 -8.60 0.30 -7.86
C TYR A 72 -8.05 0.90 -9.13
N ARG A 73 -8.26 0.22 -10.25
CA ARG A 73 -8.00 0.70 -11.60
C ARG A 73 -9.25 0.55 -12.45
N ILE A 74 -9.32 1.34 -13.50
CA ILE A 74 -10.40 1.27 -14.46
C ILE A 74 -9.96 0.40 -15.64
N MET A 75 -10.59 -0.75 -15.84
CA MET A 75 -10.41 -1.58 -17.03
C MET A 75 -11.11 -0.91 -18.20
N ILE A 76 -10.37 -0.56 -19.25
CA ILE A 76 -10.90 0.09 -20.44
C ILE A 76 -10.94 -0.84 -21.65
N PHE A 77 -10.06 -1.85 -21.68
CA PHE A 77 -9.99 -2.81 -22.75
C PHE A 77 -9.50 -4.18 -22.24
N MET A 78 -10.07 -5.25 -22.78
CA MET A 78 -9.61 -6.61 -22.54
C MET A 78 -10.01 -7.47 -23.75
N SER A 79 -9.03 -8.16 -24.36
CA SER A 79 -9.25 -9.06 -25.49
C SER A 79 -8.17 -10.12 -25.60
N ASN A 80 -8.52 -11.26 -26.19
CA ASN A 80 -7.59 -12.34 -26.56
C ASN A 80 -7.59 -12.60 -28.08
N SER A 81 -8.14 -11.67 -28.88
CA SER A 81 -8.16 -11.77 -30.34
C SER A 81 -6.75 -11.71 -30.94
N HIS A 82 -6.63 -12.09 -32.20
CA HIS A 82 -5.36 -11.99 -32.95
C HIS A 82 -4.83 -10.55 -33.00
N SER A 83 -5.72 -9.55 -33.06
CA SER A 83 -5.39 -8.11 -33.03
C SER A 83 -5.32 -7.50 -31.63
N ALA A 84 -5.52 -8.29 -30.56
CA ALA A 84 -5.65 -7.78 -29.18
C ALA A 84 -4.53 -6.84 -28.75
N ARG A 85 -3.28 -7.09 -29.16
CA ARG A 85 -2.14 -6.22 -28.86
C ARG A 85 -2.25 -4.86 -29.54
N THR A 86 -2.59 -4.84 -30.81
CA THR A 86 -2.75 -3.60 -31.58
C THR A 86 -3.92 -2.78 -31.06
N ASP A 87 -5.04 -3.46 -30.75
CA ASP A 87 -6.24 -2.82 -30.22
C ASP A 87 -5.99 -2.25 -28.82
N ALA A 88 -5.20 -2.95 -27.97
CA ALA A 88 -4.79 -2.47 -26.67
C ALA A 88 -3.94 -1.19 -26.77
N LEU A 89 -2.98 -1.14 -27.71
CA LEU A 89 -2.18 0.06 -27.97
C LEU A 89 -3.07 1.22 -28.43
N ALA A 90 -3.99 0.99 -29.36
CA ALA A 90 -4.93 2.00 -29.82
C ALA A 90 -5.84 2.52 -28.69
N ALA A 91 -6.30 1.64 -27.81
CA ALA A 91 -7.09 2.04 -26.63
C ALA A 91 -6.29 2.92 -25.66
N ARG A 92 -5.02 2.56 -25.38
CA ARG A 92 -4.10 3.38 -24.57
C ARG A 92 -3.92 4.75 -25.20
N ASP A 93 -3.58 4.82 -26.47
CA ASP A 93 -3.28 6.07 -27.18
C ASP A 93 -4.53 6.97 -27.26
N THR A 94 -5.70 6.37 -27.44
CA THR A 94 -6.99 7.09 -27.38
C THR A 94 -7.21 7.73 -26.02
N LEU A 95 -6.92 7.02 -24.92
CA LEU A 95 -7.05 7.56 -23.58
C LEU A 95 -6.00 8.64 -23.32
N ALA A 96 -4.75 8.43 -23.71
CA ALA A 96 -3.66 9.39 -23.54
C ALA A 96 -3.95 10.75 -24.20
N VAL A 97 -4.58 10.76 -25.36
CA VAL A 97 -5.01 12.00 -26.05
C VAL A 97 -6.14 12.71 -25.28
N LYS A 98 -7.10 11.96 -24.73
CA LYS A 98 -8.27 12.54 -24.05
C LYS A 98 -8.00 12.90 -22.59
N MET A 99 -7.10 12.17 -21.95
CA MET A 99 -6.79 12.29 -20.52
C MET A 99 -5.28 12.12 -20.29
N PRO A 100 -4.44 13.08 -20.69
CA PRO A 100 -2.97 12.94 -20.68
C PRO A 100 -2.39 12.77 -19.28
N ASN A 101 -3.08 13.23 -18.25
CA ASN A 101 -2.61 13.12 -16.86
C ASN A 101 -3.02 11.81 -16.17
N GLN A 102 -3.68 10.89 -16.89
CA GLN A 102 -4.07 9.61 -16.31
C GLN A 102 -3.07 8.52 -16.68
N PRO A 103 -2.41 7.88 -15.70
CA PRO A 103 -1.53 6.76 -15.97
C PRO A 103 -2.32 5.62 -16.60
N THR A 104 -1.74 5.00 -17.62
CA THR A 104 -2.37 3.91 -18.37
C THR A 104 -1.39 2.77 -18.52
N TYR A 105 -1.84 1.57 -18.21
CA TYR A 105 -1.03 0.35 -18.16
C TYR A 105 -1.55 -0.67 -19.16
N ILE A 106 -0.63 -1.33 -19.87
CA ILE A 106 -0.94 -2.48 -20.70
C ILE A 106 -0.30 -3.70 -20.06
N THR A 107 -1.11 -4.69 -19.74
CA THR A 107 -0.67 -5.95 -19.15
C THR A 107 -1.09 -7.11 -20.03
N TYR A 108 -0.20 -8.09 -20.19
CA TYR A 108 -0.54 -9.35 -20.80
C TYR A 108 -0.70 -10.43 -19.73
N GLU A 109 -1.90 -10.91 -19.57
CA GLU A 109 -2.22 -12.08 -18.73
C GLU A 109 -2.79 -13.16 -19.61
N ASN A 110 -1.99 -14.16 -19.89
CA ASN A 110 -2.32 -15.22 -20.85
C ASN A 110 -3.76 -15.73 -20.70
N PRO A 111 -4.62 -15.67 -21.75
CA PRO A 111 -4.33 -15.22 -23.12
C PRO A 111 -4.73 -13.75 -23.39
N TYR A 112 -5.04 -12.93 -22.39
CA TYR A 112 -5.66 -11.61 -22.55
C TYR A 112 -4.66 -10.47 -22.54
N PHE A 113 -4.78 -9.53 -23.48
CA PHE A 113 -4.26 -8.18 -23.35
C PHE A 113 -5.28 -7.31 -22.62
N LYS A 114 -4.82 -6.65 -21.54
CA LYS A 114 -5.63 -5.77 -20.70
C LYS A 114 -5.05 -4.36 -20.75
N VAL A 115 -5.93 -3.37 -20.75
CA VAL A 115 -5.55 -1.97 -20.58
C VAL A 115 -6.31 -1.41 -19.38
N THR A 116 -5.56 -0.94 -18.40
CA THR A 116 -6.11 -0.33 -17.19
C THR A 116 -5.65 1.11 -17.06
N ALA A 117 -6.42 1.93 -16.41
CA ALA A 117 -6.17 3.35 -16.21
C ALA A 117 -6.39 3.79 -14.77
N GLY A 118 -5.55 4.72 -14.32
CA GLY A 118 -5.62 5.33 -12.99
C GLY A 118 -4.98 4.47 -11.90
N ASN A 119 -4.63 5.12 -10.78
CA ASN A 119 -4.14 4.53 -9.55
C ASN A 119 -4.98 5.09 -8.41
N CYS A 120 -6.18 4.54 -8.20
CA CYS A 120 -7.09 5.00 -7.16
C CYS A 120 -6.87 4.18 -5.88
N THR A 121 -6.77 4.85 -4.75
CA THR A 121 -6.64 4.19 -3.45
C THR A 121 -8.00 3.88 -2.83
N THR A 122 -9.03 4.63 -3.23
CA THR A 122 -10.40 4.48 -2.74
C THR A 122 -11.37 4.15 -3.87
N GLN A 123 -12.51 3.57 -3.50
CA GLN A 123 -13.56 3.24 -4.46
C GLN A 123 -14.25 4.50 -5.00
N GLU A 124 -14.35 5.54 -4.19
CA GLU A 124 -14.94 6.82 -4.54
C GLU A 124 -14.12 7.52 -5.63
N GLU A 125 -12.80 7.55 -5.50
CA GLU A 125 -11.90 8.05 -6.54
C GLU A 125 -12.08 7.29 -7.85
N ALA A 126 -12.16 5.96 -7.75
CA ALA A 126 -12.35 5.10 -8.92
C ALA A 126 -13.70 5.35 -9.61
N LEU A 127 -14.77 5.61 -8.85
CA LEU A 127 -16.08 5.95 -9.41
C LEU A 127 -16.05 7.29 -10.17
N ILE A 128 -15.41 8.31 -9.59
CA ILE A 128 -15.26 9.61 -10.25
C ILE A 128 -14.45 9.49 -11.55
N LEU A 129 -13.37 8.70 -11.52
CA LEU A 129 -12.55 8.45 -12.68
C LEU A 129 -13.30 7.64 -13.75
N LEU A 130 -14.06 6.62 -13.34
CA LEU A 130 -14.87 5.79 -14.21
C LEU A 130 -15.89 6.63 -15.01
N GLU A 131 -16.58 7.57 -14.35
CA GLU A 131 -17.53 8.43 -15.04
C GLU A 131 -16.89 9.25 -16.16
N LYS A 132 -15.69 9.77 -15.91
CA LYS A 132 -14.92 10.50 -16.93
C LYS A 132 -14.53 9.60 -18.10
N ILE A 133 -14.05 8.39 -17.81
CA ILE A 133 -13.58 7.41 -18.79
C ILE A 133 -14.75 6.84 -19.61
N LYS A 134 -15.92 6.60 -19.02
CA LYS A 134 -17.09 6.05 -19.71
C LYS A 134 -17.56 6.87 -20.89
N ARG A 135 -17.27 8.17 -20.91
CA ARG A 135 -17.58 9.02 -22.08
C ARG A 135 -16.87 8.55 -23.35
N SER A 136 -15.72 7.92 -23.20
CA SER A 136 -14.91 7.42 -24.31
C SER A 136 -14.91 5.89 -24.40
N PHE A 137 -15.06 5.22 -23.29
CA PHE A 137 -15.06 3.78 -23.14
C PHE A 137 -16.29 3.31 -22.36
N PRO A 138 -17.47 3.21 -23.00
CA PRO A 138 -18.74 2.89 -22.32
C PRO A 138 -18.73 1.56 -21.57
N LYS A 139 -17.87 0.60 -22.00
CA LYS A 139 -17.73 -0.73 -21.39
C LYS A 139 -16.72 -0.76 -20.25
N ALA A 140 -16.12 0.39 -19.88
CA ALA A 140 -15.17 0.46 -18.78
C ALA A 140 -15.82 0.10 -17.44
N PHE A 141 -15.04 -0.55 -16.57
CA PHE A 141 -15.48 -0.92 -15.22
C PHE A 141 -14.32 -0.85 -14.22
N ILE A 142 -14.66 -0.75 -12.93
CA ILE A 142 -13.68 -0.74 -11.84
C ILE A 142 -13.23 -2.16 -11.55
N MET A 143 -11.91 -2.35 -11.38
CA MET A 143 -11.33 -3.57 -10.87
C MET A 143 -10.41 -3.30 -9.68
N ARG A 144 -10.28 -4.28 -8.79
CA ARG A 144 -9.28 -4.23 -7.71
C ARG A 144 -7.95 -4.74 -8.24
N GLU A 145 -6.88 -4.04 -7.88
CA GLU A 145 -5.53 -4.39 -8.27
C GLU A 145 -4.54 -3.97 -7.18
N ASN A 146 -3.46 -4.74 -7.01
CA ASN A 146 -2.36 -4.35 -6.15
C ASN A 146 -1.50 -3.33 -6.88
N ILE A 147 -1.53 -2.09 -6.42
CA ILE A 147 -0.82 -0.97 -7.02
C ILE A 147 0.52 -0.81 -6.32
N PRO A 148 1.65 -0.91 -7.03
CA PRO A 148 2.97 -0.63 -6.48
C PRO A 148 3.04 0.81 -5.94
N LEU A 149 3.73 1.00 -4.80
CA LEU A 149 3.81 2.32 -4.16
C LEU A 149 4.51 3.38 -5.03
N ASP A 150 5.47 2.96 -5.84
CA ASP A 150 6.19 3.82 -6.78
C ASP A 150 5.29 4.36 -7.91
N GLU A 151 4.19 3.67 -8.21
CA GLU A 151 3.20 4.12 -9.19
C GLU A 151 2.16 5.09 -8.62
N LEU A 152 1.97 5.11 -7.29
CA LEU A 152 1.08 6.06 -6.63
C LEU A 152 1.68 7.48 -6.54
N THR A 153 2.99 7.61 -6.62
CA THR A 153 3.71 8.88 -6.45
C THR A 153 4.06 9.58 -7.77
N ARG A 154 3.59 9.04 -8.90
CA ARG A 154 3.83 9.61 -10.25
C ARG A 154 2.75 10.56 -10.71
#